data_0828597669c0e4a9562bab52b715c54e
#
_entry.id   0828597669c0e4a9562bab52b715c54e
#
_cell.length_a   1.000
_cell.length_b   1.000
_cell.length_c   1.000
_cell.angle_alpha   90.00
_cell.angle_beta   90.00
_cell.angle_gamma   90.00
#
_symmetry.space_group_name_H-M   'P 1'
#
loop_
_entity.id
_entity.type
_entity.pdbx_description
1 polymer ?
#
loop_
_entity_poly.entity_id
_entity_poly.type
_entity_poly.pdbx_seq_one_letter_code
_entity_poly.pdbx_strand_id
1 'polypeptide(L)'
;MIDPVYTASENRYSQLPYRRCGRSGILLPALSLGLWHNFGSRKPFNDAKAMAHYAFDHGICHFDLANNYGPEYGTAEENFGRLMATSLRPYRDELFISTKAGWDMWPGPYGNWGSRKYLMASLDQSLKRMNLDYVDVFYSHRWDPGTPLEETMQALVDIVRQGKALYVGLSRYPAEKAAEAFHYLADRDVPCLLYQDRFNLIDRQPEQAGLLDLSRQNGTGFISVSPLQQGLLTNRYLQGIPADSRMASGALNASVLTDAMLAALRGLDAVARRRGQSLAEMALAWLLRDERVTSVIIGASSVAQLQDNLKATENLAFSEEELQEIERLLEFRN
;
A
#
# COMPACT_ATOMS: atom_id res chain seq x y z
N MET A 1 21.31 0.17 -29.44
CA MET A 1 19.92 0.52 -29.82
C MET A 1 19.42 1.50 -28.80
N ILE A 2 18.84 2.61 -29.22
CA ILE A 2 18.16 3.56 -28.31
C ILE A 2 16.84 2.89 -27.96
N ASP A 3 16.57 2.65 -26.65
CA ASP A 3 15.27 2.15 -26.23
C ASP A 3 14.17 3.09 -26.75
N PRO A 4 13.05 2.56 -27.29
CA PRO A 4 11.97 3.40 -27.72
C PRO A 4 11.48 4.25 -26.54
N VAL A 5 11.16 5.51 -26.81
CA VAL A 5 10.59 6.41 -25.79
C VAL A 5 9.27 5.81 -25.33
N TYR A 6 9.12 5.63 -24.00
CA TYR A 6 7.89 5.12 -23.43
C TYR A 6 6.73 6.11 -23.68
N THR A 7 5.64 5.59 -24.21
CA THR A 7 4.38 6.31 -24.38
C THR A 7 3.29 5.52 -23.66
N ALA A 8 2.64 6.13 -22.66
CA ALA A 8 1.60 5.50 -21.89
C ALA A 8 0.34 5.23 -22.73
N SER A 9 -0.38 4.15 -22.40
CA SER A 9 -1.64 3.79 -23.04
C SER A 9 -2.67 4.94 -22.93
N GLU A 10 -3.30 5.31 -24.04
CA GLU A 10 -4.35 6.35 -24.05
C GLU A 10 -5.59 5.93 -23.28
N ASN A 11 -5.88 4.62 -23.24
CA ASN A 11 -7.06 4.07 -22.57
C ASN A 11 -6.81 3.70 -21.09
N ARG A 12 -5.69 4.09 -20.49
CA ARG A 12 -5.30 3.66 -19.13
C ARG A 12 -6.35 3.98 -18.08
N TYR A 13 -7.01 5.12 -18.15
CA TYR A 13 -7.97 5.55 -17.12
C TYR A 13 -9.36 4.90 -17.23
N SER A 14 -9.62 4.11 -18.27
CA SER A 14 -10.85 3.31 -18.39
C SER A 14 -10.71 1.88 -17.88
N GLN A 15 -9.52 1.48 -17.40
CA GLN A 15 -9.20 0.10 -17.03
C GLN A 15 -9.57 -0.24 -15.58
N LEU A 16 -9.59 0.75 -14.69
CA LEU A 16 -9.85 0.57 -13.26
C LEU A 16 -10.87 1.57 -12.74
N PRO A 17 -11.69 1.20 -11.75
CA PRO A 17 -12.50 2.17 -11.03
C PRO A 17 -11.61 3.07 -10.15
N TYR A 18 -12.02 4.34 -10.03
CA TYR A 18 -11.39 5.34 -9.17
C TYR A 18 -12.31 5.67 -8.00
N ARG A 19 -11.76 5.85 -6.81
CA ARG A 19 -12.48 6.10 -5.56
C ARG A 19 -12.00 7.38 -4.90
N ARG A 20 -12.94 8.16 -4.38
CA ARG A 20 -12.61 9.43 -3.70
C ARG A 20 -11.91 9.18 -2.36
N CYS A 21 -10.84 9.94 -2.12
CA CYS A 21 -10.14 9.93 -0.83
C CYS A 21 -10.93 10.77 0.18
N GLY A 22 -11.78 10.13 0.96
CA GLY A 22 -12.60 10.79 1.96
C GLY A 22 -13.36 12.00 1.40
N ARG A 23 -13.19 13.18 2.03
CA ARG A 23 -13.83 14.45 1.61
C ARG A 23 -12.96 15.34 0.72
N SER A 24 -11.85 14.81 0.19
CA SER A 24 -10.94 15.57 -0.66
C SER A 24 -11.38 15.59 -2.14
N GLY A 25 -10.68 16.38 -2.96
CA GLY A 25 -10.82 16.36 -4.42
C GLY A 25 -10.09 15.20 -5.11
N ILE A 26 -9.32 14.40 -4.37
CA ILE A 26 -8.47 13.36 -4.91
C ILE A 26 -9.26 12.07 -5.19
N LEU A 27 -9.01 11.48 -6.35
CA LEU A 27 -9.46 10.15 -6.74
C LEU A 27 -8.25 9.23 -6.84
N LEU A 28 -8.27 8.08 -6.19
CA LEU A 28 -7.26 7.03 -6.34
C LEU A 28 -7.83 5.83 -7.09
N PRO A 29 -6.99 5.13 -7.88
CA PRO A 29 -7.38 3.85 -8.45
C PRO A 29 -7.71 2.86 -7.33
N ALA A 30 -8.67 1.98 -7.55
CA ALA A 30 -9.05 0.96 -6.58
C ALA A 30 -7.87 0.04 -6.18
N LEU A 31 -6.94 -0.16 -7.11
CA LEU A 31 -5.67 -0.85 -6.88
C LEU A 31 -4.51 0.12 -7.06
N SER A 32 -3.56 0.11 -6.13
CA SER A 32 -2.33 0.90 -6.14
C SER A 32 -1.11 -0.01 -6.12
N LEU A 33 0.04 0.43 -6.64
CA LEU A 33 1.25 -0.38 -6.69
C LEU A 33 2.20 -0.03 -5.54
N GLY A 34 2.47 -1.02 -4.67
CA GLY A 34 3.46 -0.91 -3.60
C GLY A 34 4.86 -1.33 -4.08
N LEU A 35 5.84 -0.46 -3.88
CA LEU A 35 7.20 -0.64 -4.38
C LEU A 35 8.16 -1.15 -3.28
N TRP A 36 7.76 -2.16 -2.52
CA TRP A 36 8.60 -2.65 -1.42
C TRP A 36 9.71 -3.59 -1.92
N HIS A 37 9.50 -4.93 -1.87
CA HIS A 37 10.57 -5.92 -2.05
C HIS A 37 11.09 -6.08 -3.49
N ASN A 38 10.25 -5.87 -4.49
CA ASN A 38 10.57 -6.20 -5.88
C ASN A 38 11.05 -4.98 -6.69
N PHE A 39 11.23 -3.84 -6.04
CA PHE A 39 11.66 -2.60 -6.67
C PHE A 39 13.03 -2.11 -6.18
N GLY A 40 13.68 -2.84 -5.25
CA GLY A 40 15.01 -2.53 -4.75
C GLY A 40 16.14 -3.11 -5.61
N SER A 41 17.37 -3.03 -5.07
CA SER A 41 18.61 -3.41 -5.75
C SER A 41 18.76 -4.91 -6.08
N ARG A 42 18.01 -5.79 -5.40
CA ARG A 42 18.09 -7.25 -5.60
C ARG A 42 17.31 -7.77 -6.80
N LYS A 43 16.56 -6.93 -7.48
CA LYS A 43 15.83 -7.28 -8.70
C LYS A 43 16.38 -6.48 -9.88
N PRO A 44 16.39 -7.07 -11.09
CA PRO A 44 16.76 -6.32 -12.28
C PRO A 44 15.88 -5.09 -12.45
N PHE A 45 16.48 -3.95 -12.73
CA PHE A 45 15.73 -2.71 -12.94
C PHE A 45 14.69 -2.82 -14.06
N ASN A 46 15.00 -3.59 -15.11
CA ASN A 46 14.07 -3.77 -16.23
C ASN A 46 12.78 -4.49 -15.82
N ASP A 47 12.81 -5.39 -14.81
CA ASP A 47 11.60 -6.01 -14.28
C ASP A 47 10.73 -4.99 -13.54
N ALA A 48 11.36 -4.14 -12.71
CA ALA A 48 10.68 -3.03 -12.02
C ALA A 48 10.09 -2.04 -13.03
N LYS A 49 10.85 -1.69 -14.08
CA LYS A 49 10.42 -0.82 -15.18
C LYS A 49 9.21 -1.41 -15.90
N ALA A 50 9.27 -2.69 -16.28
CA ALA A 50 8.15 -3.37 -16.97
C ALA A 50 6.88 -3.39 -16.10
N MET A 51 7.00 -3.69 -14.81
CA MET A 51 5.87 -3.66 -13.87
C MET A 51 5.29 -2.26 -13.69
N ALA A 52 6.12 -1.22 -13.56
CA ALA A 52 5.66 0.15 -13.39
C ALA A 52 4.94 0.67 -14.65
N HIS A 53 5.48 0.40 -15.84
CA HIS A 53 4.83 0.76 -17.10
C HIS A 53 3.51 0.03 -17.27
N TYR A 54 3.51 -1.30 -17.06
CA TYR A 54 2.28 -2.09 -17.14
C TYR A 54 1.20 -1.58 -16.18
N ALA A 55 1.58 -1.29 -14.93
CA ALA A 55 0.65 -0.73 -13.95
C ALA A 55 0.04 0.60 -14.41
N PHE A 56 0.87 1.52 -14.89
CA PHE A 56 0.40 2.83 -15.36
C PHE A 56 -0.46 2.71 -16.63
N ASP A 57 -0.08 1.87 -17.59
CA ASP A 57 -0.85 1.59 -18.81
C ASP A 57 -2.24 0.96 -18.53
N HIS A 58 -2.44 0.41 -17.32
CA HIS A 58 -3.71 -0.19 -16.88
C HIS A 58 -4.41 0.61 -15.75
N GLY A 59 -4.08 1.90 -15.59
CA GLY A 59 -4.79 2.81 -14.72
C GLY A 59 -4.30 2.88 -13.28
N ILE A 60 -3.23 2.17 -12.91
CA ILE A 60 -2.59 2.34 -11.61
C ILE A 60 -1.70 3.59 -11.67
N CYS A 61 -2.21 4.73 -11.25
CA CYS A 61 -1.44 5.98 -11.17
C CYS A 61 -0.85 6.24 -9.77
N HIS A 62 -1.24 5.47 -8.73
CA HIS A 62 -0.69 5.59 -7.38
C HIS A 62 0.45 4.60 -7.16
N PHE A 63 1.65 5.15 -6.88
CA PHE A 63 2.87 4.42 -6.53
C PHE A 63 3.23 4.71 -5.08
N ASP A 64 3.28 3.64 -4.26
CA ASP A 64 3.47 3.75 -2.83
C ASP A 64 4.85 3.25 -2.40
N LEU A 65 5.66 4.17 -1.87
CA LEU A 65 7.04 3.95 -1.43
C LEU A 65 7.19 4.17 0.08
N ALA A 66 8.41 3.99 0.57
CA ALA A 66 8.91 4.46 1.85
C ALA A 66 10.43 4.62 1.77
N ASN A 67 11.00 5.47 2.64
CA ASN A 67 12.43 5.75 2.67
C ASN A 67 13.29 4.49 2.83
N ASN A 68 12.80 3.49 3.58
CA ASN A 68 13.50 2.24 3.84
C ASN A 68 13.06 1.06 2.95
N TYR A 69 12.30 1.31 1.87
CA TYR A 69 11.90 0.26 0.94
C TYR A 69 13.04 -0.16 0.01
N GLY A 70 12.95 -1.44 -0.42
CA GLY A 70 14.00 -2.15 -1.13
C GLY A 70 14.80 -3.05 -0.17
N PRO A 71 15.45 -4.11 -0.66
CA PRO A 71 16.30 -4.97 0.18
C PRO A 71 17.51 -4.26 0.79
N GLU A 72 18.07 -3.23 0.14
CA GLU A 72 18.86 -2.18 0.79
C GLU A 72 18.00 -0.93 0.90
N TYR A 73 18.02 -0.29 2.08
CA TYR A 73 17.16 0.86 2.36
C TYR A 73 17.40 2.00 1.37
N GLY A 74 16.31 2.54 0.82
CA GLY A 74 16.34 3.63 -0.15
C GLY A 74 16.39 3.19 -1.61
N THR A 75 16.76 1.94 -1.91
CA THR A 75 16.98 1.50 -3.30
C THR A 75 15.70 1.41 -4.12
N ALA A 76 14.53 1.24 -3.49
CA ALA A 76 13.25 1.32 -4.19
C ALA A 76 12.97 2.75 -4.67
N GLU A 77 13.24 3.77 -3.85
CA GLU A 77 13.13 5.17 -4.23
C GLU A 77 14.16 5.56 -5.31
N GLU A 78 15.39 5.04 -5.22
CA GLU A 78 16.42 5.24 -6.26
C GLU A 78 15.97 4.66 -7.61
N ASN A 79 15.44 3.44 -7.63
CA ASN A 79 14.91 2.83 -8.85
C ASN A 79 13.69 3.59 -9.38
N PHE A 80 12.82 4.09 -8.49
CA PHE A 80 11.71 4.97 -8.91
C PHE A 80 12.23 6.27 -9.50
N GLY A 81 13.26 6.88 -8.93
CA GLY A 81 13.96 8.05 -9.50
C GLY A 81 14.51 7.79 -10.90
N ARG A 82 15.05 6.58 -11.14
CA ARG A 82 15.47 6.14 -12.49
C ARG A 82 14.28 6.01 -13.45
N LEU A 83 13.13 5.49 -12.99
CA LEU A 83 11.90 5.44 -13.79
C LEU A 83 11.42 6.85 -14.14
N MET A 84 11.41 7.77 -13.18
CA MET A 84 11.10 9.17 -13.43
C MET A 84 12.04 9.77 -14.48
N ALA A 85 13.34 9.59 -14.34
CA ALA A 85 14.32 10.15 -15.26
C ALA A 85 14.24 9.59 -16.69
N THR A 86 13.86 8.32 -16.84
CA THR A 86 13.93 7.61 -18.13
C THR A 86 12.61 7.49 -18.86
N SER A 87 11.45 7.57 -18.17
CA SER A 87 10.15 7.29 -18.80
C SER A 87 8.94 7.99 -18.18
N LEU A 88 8.88 8.18 -16.87
CA LEU A 88 7.66 8.65 -16.21
C LEU A 88 7.61 10.18 -15.97
N ARG A 89 8.70 10.92 -16.17
CA ARG A 89 8.73 12.38 -15.96
C ARG A 89 7.65 13.14 -16.74
N PRO A 90 7.36 12.83 -18.01
CA PRO A 90 6.30 13.52 -18.75
C PRO A 90 4.89 13.36 -18.15
N TYR A 91 4.71 12.36 -17.29
CA TYR A 91 3.43 12.02 -16.65
C TYR A 91 3.38 12.41 -15.18
N ARG A 92 4.33 13.22 -14.67
CA ARG A 92 4.40 13.54 -13.22
C ARG A 92 3.07 14.03 -12.66
N ASP A 93 2.36 14.87 -13.39
CA ASP A 93 1.09 15.46 -12.95
C ASP A 93 -0.10 14.47 -13.03
N GLU A 94 0.09 13.35 -13.70
CA GLU A 94 -0.88 12.26 -13.77
C GLU A 94 -0.60 11.17 -12.70
N LEU A 95 0.57 11.20 -12.07
CA LEU A 95 0.98 10.25 -11.06
C LEU A 95 0.66 10.77 -9.67
N PHE A 96 0.23 9.86 -8.79
CA PHE A 96 0.08 10.09 -7.38
C PHE A 96 1.17 9.31 -6.64
N ILE A 97 2.16 10.01 -6.09
CA ILE A 97 3.37 9.41 -5.52
C ILE A 97 3.36 9.61 -4.02
N SER A 98 3.44 8.53 -3.27
CA SER A 98 3.55 8.57 -1.82
C SER A 98 4.86 7.97 -1.32
N THR A 99 5.42 8.57 -0.24
CA THR A 99 6.51 7.98 0.51
C THR A 99 6.32 8.20 2.01
N LYS A 100 7.13 7.52 2.83
CA LYS A 100 6.94 7.41 4.28
C LYS A 100 8.27 7.41 5.02
N ALA A 101 8.26 7.85 6.27
CA ALA A 101 9.34 7.64 7.21
C ALA A 101 8.81 7.28 8.60
N GLY A 102 9.54 6.45 9.36
CA GLY A 102 9.15 5.99 10.68
C GLY A 102 9.87 4.73 11.15
N TRP A 103 10.56 4.05 10.24
CA TRP A 103 11.36 2.86 10.51
C TRP A 103 12.84 3.14 10.34
N ASP A 104 13.71 2.19 10.78
CA ASP A 104 15.16 2.32 10.66
C ASP A 104 15.58 2.70 9.23
N MET A 105 16.43 3.70 9.12
CA MET A 105 16.98 4.17 7.86
C MET A 105 18.49 4.38 7.91
N TRP A 106 19.03 4.89 9.02
CA TRP A 106 20.47 5.05 9.25
C TRP A 106 20.83 4.85 10.72
N PRO A 107 22.10 4.55 11.05
CA PRO A 107 22.52 4.31 12.43
C PRO A 107 22.43 5.56 13.30
N GLY A 108 22.33 5.32 14.62
CA GLY A 108 22.32 6.38 15.63
C GLY A 108 20.93 6.86 16.01
N PRO A 109 20.82 7.86 16.92
CA PRO A 109 19.57 8.23 17.56
C PRO A 109 18.60 9.01 16.69
N TYR A 110 18.99 9.39 15.47
CA TYR A 110 18.19 10.24 14.57
C TYR A 110 17.76 9.51 13.30
N GLY A 111 17.94 8.20 13.21
CA GLY A 111 17.70 7.40 11.99
C GLY A 111 16.42 6.58 12.03
N ASN A 112 15.50 6.84 12.98
CA ASN A 112 14.28 6.04 13.21
C ASN A 112 13.20 6.88 13.90
N TRP A 113 11.96 6.36 13.96
CA TRP A 113 10.81 6.86 14.70
C TRP A 113 10.18 8.14 14.14
N GLY A 114 9.57 8.98 15.01
CA GLY A 114 8.68 10.07 14.62
C GLY A 114 9.19 11.47 14.88
N SER A 115 10.45 11.66 15.31
CA SER A 115 10.96 12.99 15.61
C SER A 115 10.93 13.90 14.39
N ARG A 116 10.69 15.20 14.63
CA ARG A 116 10.75 16.23 13.58
C ARG A 116 12.05 16.16 12.78
N LYS A 117 13.18 16.00 13.47
CA LYS A 117 14.50 15.90 12.84
C LYS A 117 14.57 14.74 11.84
N TYR A 118 14.05 13.57 12.23
CA TYR A 118 14.06 12.38 11.39
C TYR A 118 13.13 12.52 10.19
N LEU A 119 11.89 12.98 10.39
CA LEU A 119 10.91 13.09 9.31
C LEU A 119 11.34 14.08 8.23
N MET A 120 11.81 15.27 8.63
CA MET A 120 12.29 16.29 7.70
C MET A 120 13.48 15.80 6.88
N ALA A 121 14.51 15.24 7.55
CA ALA A 121 15.69 14.70 6.86
C ALA A 121 15.34 13.52 5.95
N SER A 122 14.43 12.66 6.36
CA SER A 122 13.97 11.51 5.57
C SER A 122 13.31 11.95 4.27
N LEU A 123 12.39 12.92 4.33
CA LEU A 123 11.73 13.42 3.11
C LEU A 123 12.72 14.09 2.16
N ASP A 124 13.64 14.90 2.67
CA ASP A 124 14.67 15.53 1.85
C ASP A 124 15.56 14.51 1.11
N GLN A 125 15.89 13.41 1.78
CA GLN A 125 16.62 12.31 1.16
C GLN A 125 15.76 11.54 0.15
N SER A 126 14.47 11.29 0.47
CA SER A 126 13.54 10.61 -0.42
C SER A 126 13.32 11.39 -1.72
N LEU A 127 13.12 12.70 -1.64
CA LEU A 127 12.98 13.57 -2.81
C LEU A 127 14.23 13.51 -3.72
N LYS A 128 15.42 13.51 -3.12
CA LYS A 128 16.68 13.36 -3.88
C LYS A 128 16.77 12.01 -4.56
N ARG A 129 16.47 10.90 -3.88
CA ARG A 129 16.51 9.55 -4.46
C ARG A 129 15.51 9.41 -5.60
N MET A 130 14.29 9.91 -5.43
CA MET A 130 13.24 9.86 -6.45
C MET A 130 13.38 10.89 -7.56
N ASN A 131 14.33 11.85 -7.42
CA ASN A 131 14.51 12.96 -8.35
C ASN A 131 13.20 13.77 -8.53
N LEU A 132 12.58 14.14 -7.41
CA LEU A 132 11.32 14.88 -7.35
C LEU A 132 11.48 16.15 -6.50
N ASP A 133 10.71 17.18 -6.83
CA ASP A 133 10.62 18.41 -6.03
C ASP A 133 9.63 18.25 -4.87
N TYR A 134 8.60 17.42 -5.05
CA TYR A 134 7.57 17.12 -4.06
C TYR A 134 6.99 15.71 -4.26
N VAL A 135 6.37 15.16 -3.22
CA VAL A 135 5.50 14.00 -3.28
C VAL A 135 4.04 14.41 -3.11
N ASP A 136 3.12 13.57 -3.58
CA ASP A 136 1.69 13.84 -3.39
C ASP A 136 1.29 13.59 -1.93
N VAL A 137 1.75 12.51 -1.33
CA VAL A 137 1.54 12.25 0.11
C VAL A 137 2.85 11.87 0.81
N PHE A 138 3.09 12.48 1.96
CA PHE A 138 4.11 12.03 2.90
C PHE A 138 3.46 11.46 4.16
N TYR A 139 3.85 10.23 4.53
CA TYR A 139 3.29 9.53 5.68
C TYR A 139 4.23 9.54 6.88
N SER A 140 3.68 9.75 8.10
CA SER A 140 4.25 9.16 9.30
C SER A 140 3.95 7.66 9.27
N HIS A 141 5.02 6.82 9.15
CA HIS A 141 4.90 5.40 8.82
C HIS A 141 4.41 4.53 9.98
N ARG A 142 4.53 5.03 11.19
CA ARG A 142 4.00 4.43 12.42
C ARG A 142 3.94 5.46 13.56
N TRP A 143 3.11 5.19 14.54
CA TRP A 143 3.13 5.93 15.78
C TRP A 143 4.45 5.71 16.53
N ASP A 144 4.99 6.79 17.10
CA ASP A 144 6.17 6.78 17.96
C ASP A 144 5.74 7.08 19.41
N PRO A 145 5.79 6.11 20.32
CA PRO A 145 5.42 6.33 21.72
C PRO A 145 6.42 7.19 22.50
N GLY A 146 7.63 7.38 21.97
CA GLY A 146 8.69 8.15 22.61
C GLY A 146 8.78 9.62 22.19
N THR A 147 8.06 10.02 21.12
CA THR A 147 8.00 11.40 20.64
C THR A 147 6.63 11.98 20.92
N PRO A 148 6.51 13.23 21.48
CA PRO A 148 5.24 13.90 21.58
C PRO A 148 4.50 13.92 20.24
N LEU A 149 3.21 13.57 20.25
CA LEU A 149 2.40 13.48 19.03
C LEU A 149 2.43 14.79 18.25
N GLU A 150 2.38 15.91 18.97
CA GLU A 150 2.37 17.27 18.43
C GLU A 150 3.65 17.57 17.64
N GLU A 151 4.82 17.09 18.09
CA GLU A 151 6.08 17.27 17.37
C GLU A 151 6.04 16.56 16.00
N THR A 152 5.58 15.31 15.98
CA THR A 152 5.43 14.52 14.75
C THR A 152 4.40 15.20 13.82
N MET A 153 3.24 15.57 14.32
CA MET A 153 2.19 16.19 13.51
C MET A 153 2.59 17.57 13.00
N GLN A 154 3.27 18.38 13.84
CA GLN A 154 3.75 19.69 13.40
C GLN A 154 4.81 19.55 12.31
N ALA A 155 5.66 18.52 12.37
CA ALA A 155 6.61 18.23 11.28
C ALA A 155 5.87 17.98 9.95
N LEU A 156 4.78 17.21 9.96
CA LEU A 156 3.95 16.98 8.77
C LEU A 156 3.30 18.26 8.24
N VAL A 157 2.76 19.09 9.12
CA VAL A 157 2.19 20.41 8.76
C VAL A 157 3.24 21.28 8.06
N ASP A 158 4.44 21.34 8.63
CA ASP A 158 5.52 22.18 8.08
C ASP A 158 6.05 21.65 6.75
N ILE A 159 6.04 20.32 6.53
CA ILE A 159 6.38 19.68 5.26
C ILE A 159 5.42 20.15 4.15
N VAL A 160 4.10 20.17 4.42
CA VAL A 160 3.10 20.67 3.47
C VAL A 160 3.30 22.17 3.21
N ARG A 161 3.49 22.97 4.26
CA ARG A 161 3.73 24.41 4.13
C ARG A 161 5.01 24.76 3.36
N GLN A 162 6.00 23.87 3.38
CA GLN A 162 7.23 23.99 2.58
C GLN A 162 7.04 23.54 1.11
N GLY A 163 5.86 23.01 0.74
CA GLY A 163 5.59 22.50 -0.59
C GLY A 163 6.32 21.20 -0.94
N LYS A 164 6.86 20.48 0.05
CA LYS A 164 7.57 19.21 -0.17
C LYS A 164 6.62 17.99 -0.25
N ALA A 165 5.40 18.13 0.25
CA ALA A 165 4.29 17.22 0.03
C ALA A 165 3.01 18.03 -0.16
N LEU A 166 2.09 17.55 -1.03
CA LEU A 166 0.79 18.19 -1.20
C LEU A 166 -0.15 17.84 -0.05
N TYR A 167 -0.05 16.61 0.44
CA TYR A 167 -0.90 16.07 1.50
C TYR A 167 -0.07 15.26 2.50
N VAL A 168 -0.69 14.96 3.64
CA VAL A 168 -0.13 14.08 4.66
C VAL A 168 -0.97 12.83 4.83
N GLY A 169 -0.32 11.76 5.28
CA GLY A 169 -0.95 10.51 5.66
C GLY A 169 -0.39 9.97 6.96
N LEU A 170 -1.13 9.06 7.57
CA LEU A 170 -0.73 8.32 8.76
C LEU A 170 -0.78 6.82 8.48
N SER A 171 0.07 6.06 9.14
CA SER A 171 0.08 4.61 9.05
C SER A 171 0.33 3.98 10.42
N ARG A 172 -0.39 2.89 10.73
CA ARG A 172 -0.18 2.08 11.93
C ARG A 172 -0.22 2.85 13.26
N TYR A 173 -1.15 3.76 13.38
CA TYR A 173 -1.47 4.43 14.64
C TYR A 173 -2.58 3.66 15.36
N PRO A 174 -2.51 3.47 16.69
CA PRO A 174 -3.68 3.04 17.46
C PRO A 174 -4.85 4.00 17.22
N ALA A 175 -6.10 3.50 17.25
CA ALA A 175 -7.29 4.30 16.91
C ALA A 175 -7.38 5.60 17.71
N GLU A 176 -7.10 5.56 19.02
CA GLU A 176 -7.06 6.75 19.88
C GLU A 176 -6.04 7.78 19.39
N LYS A 177 -4.82 7.34 19.07
CA LYS A 177 -3.74 8.20 18.59
C LYS A 177 -3.98 8.72 17.17
N ALA A 178 -4.65 7.94 16.34
CA ALA A 178 -5.10 8.39 15.02
C ALA A 178 -6.15 9.50 15.16
N ALA A 179 -7.11 9.38 16.09
CA ALA A 179 -8.11 10.41 16.33
C ALA A 179 -7.48 11.72 16.80
N GLU A 180 -6.55 11.67 17.78
CA GLU A 180 -5.80 12.83 18.25
C GLU A 180 -5.02 13.50 17.10
N ALA A 181 -4.34 12.69 16.28
CA ALA A 181 -3.56 13.17 15.14
C ALA A 181 -4.45 13.82 14.05
N PHE A 182 -5.58 13.22 13.73
CA PHE A 182 -6.53 13.79 12.77
C PHE A 182 -7.03 15.15 13.22
N HIS A 183 -7.38 15.28 14.52
CA HIS A 183 -7.80 16.55 15.10
C HIS A 183 -6.69 17.60 15.03
N TYR A 184 -5.47 17.25 15.47
CA TYR A 184 -4.31 18.15 15.43
C TYR A 184 -4.03 18.70 14.02
N LEU A 185 -4.07 17.83 13.02
CA LEU A 185 -3.82 18.18 11.62
C LEU A 185 -4.93 19.07 11.06
N ALA A 186 -6.19 18.73 11.33
CA ALA A 186 -7.35 19.50 10.87
C ALA A 186 -7.37 20.92 11.44
N ASP A 187 -7.04 21.10 12.72
CA ASP A 187 -6.94 22.42 13.38
C ASP A 187 -5.86 23.33 12.77
N ARG A 188 -4.99 22.79 11.93
CA ARG A 188 -3.91 23.53 11.25
C ARG A 188 -4.11 23.65 9.75
N ASP A 189 -5.33 23.38 9.27
CA ASP A 189 -5.71 23.42 7.86
C ASP A 189 -4.91 22.44 6.96
N VAL A 190 -4.41 21.36 7.56
CA VAL A 190 -3.70 20.26 6.87
C VAL A 190 -4.36 18.92 7.25
N PRO A 191 -5.62 18.66 6.84
CA PRO A 191 -6.30 17.43 7.21
C PRO A 191 -5.58 16.21 6.65
N CYS A 192 -5.60 15.11 7.43
CA CYS A 192 -5.02 13.84 6.97
C CYS A 192 -5.78 13.32 5.76
N LEU A 193 -5.11 13.21 4.62
CA LEU A 193 -5.73 12.72 3.39
C LEU A 193 -5.97 11.21 3.43
N LEU A 194 -4.98 10.45 3.89
CA LEU A 194 -4.97 9.00 3.81
C LEU A 194 -4.51 8.37 5.13
N TYR A 195 -5.20 7.33 5.54
CA TYR A 195 -4.78 6.43 6.60
C TYR A 195 -4.45 5.06 6.02
N GLN A 196 -3.26 4.52 6.31
CA GLN A 196 -2.79 3.28 5.72
C GLN A 196 -2.50 2.24 6.80
N ASP A 197 -3.15 1.05 6.71
CA ASP A 197 -2.86 -0.03 7.63
C ASP A 197 -3.01 -1.41 6.98
N ARG A 198 -2.48 -2.43 7.68
CA ARG A 198 -2.65 -3.81 7.26
C ARG A 198 -4.10 -4.23 7.48
N PHE A 199 -4.76 -4.55 6.38
CA PHE A 199 -6.14 -5.03 6.40
C PHE A 199 -6.34 -6.05 5.29
N ASN A 200 -6.86 -7.24 5.63
CA ASN A 200 -7.15 -8.30 4.68
C ASN A 200 -8.09 -9.33 5.31
N LEU A 201 -8.47 -10.36 4.58
CA LEU A 201 -9.35 -11.43 5.04
C LEU A 201 -8.92 -12.06 6.38
N ILE A 202 -7.60 -12.16 6.63
CA ILE A 202 -7.05 -12.79 7.83
C ILE A 202 -6.78 -11.75 8.92
N ASP A 203 -6.22 -10.61 8.60
CA ASP A 203 -5.86 -9.55 9.56
C ASP A 203 -6.90 -8.42 9.48
N ARG A 204 -7.81 -8.37 10.46
CA ARG A 204 -8.92 -7.42 10.53
C ARG A 204 -8.82 -6.43 11.67
N GLN A 205 -7.64 -6.32 12.28
CA GLN A 205 -7.43 -5.45 13.43
C GLN A 205 -7.91 -4.00 13.19
N PRO A 206 -7.67 -3.35 12.03
CA PRO A 206 -8.16 -1.99 11.80
C PRO A 206 -9.69 -1.88 11.80
N GLU A 207 -10.40 -2.88 11.29
CA GLU A 207 -11.86 -2.94 11.31
C GLU A 207 -12.37 -3.10 12.75
N GLN A 208 -11.82 -4.06 13.50
CA GLN A 208 -12.16 -4.33 14.89
C GLN A 208 -11.87 -3.15 15.83
N ALA A 209 -10.79 -2.41 15.55
CA ALA A 209 -10.43 -1.20 16.28
C ALA A 209 -11.22 0.06 15.84
N GLY A 210 -12.14 -0.07 14.88
CA GLY A 210 -12.95 1.05 14.39
C GLY A 210 -12.21 2.05 13.51
N LEU A 211 -11.00 1.74 13.04
CA LEU A 211 -10.16 2.67 12.27
C LEU A 211 -10.74 3.01 10.89
N LEU A 212 -11.49 2.09 10.26
CA LEU A 212 -12.15 2.35 8.99
C LEU A 212 -13.23 3.43 9.17
N ASP A 213 -14.07 3.30 10.21
CA ASP A 213 -15.13 4.26 10.50
C ASP A 213 -14.57 5.59 11.01
N LEU A 214 -13.53 5.57 11.83
CA LEU A 214 -12.82 6.75 12.28
C LEU A 214 -12.27 7.55 11.09
N SER A 215 -11.63 6.87 10.14
CA SER A 215 -11.12 7.50 8.91
C SER A 215 -12.23 8.15 8.10
N ARG A 216 -13.34 7.41 7.86
CA ARG A 216 -14.52 7.91 7.14
C ARG A 216 -15.13 9.14 7.81
N GLN A 217 -15.31 9.12 9.14
CA GLN A 217 -15.87 10.23 9.92
C GLN A 217 -15.01 11.49 9.81
N ASN A 218 -13.70 11.36 9.77
CA ASN A 218 -12.77 12.47 9.61
C ASN A 218 -12.59 12.91 8.15
N GLY A 219 -13.19 12.23 7.19
CA GLY A 219 -13.05 12.53 5.76
C GLY A 219 -11.68 12.13 5.20
N THR A 220 -11.05 11.15 5.83
CA THR A 220 -9.76 10.55 5.46
C THR A 220 -10.02 9.27 4.65
N GLY A 221 -9.31 9.07 3.54
CA GLY A 221 -9.36 7.82 2.80
C GLY A 221 -8.60 6.70 3.52
N PHE A 222 -9.13 5.47 3.52
CA PHE A 222 -8.44 4.31 4.08
C PHE A 222 -7.77 3.49 2.97
N ILE A 223 -6.49 3.17 3.16
CA ILE A 223 -5.72 2.31 2.25
C ILE A 223 -5.33 1.01 2.94
N SER A 224 -5.71 -0.11 2.33
CA SER A 224 -5.29 -1.44 2.77
C SER A 224 -3.91 -1.78 2.23
N VAL A 225 -2.99 -2.22 3.12
CA VAL A 225 -1.70 -2.82 2.76
C VAL A 225 -1.64 -4.29 3.16
N SER A 226 -0.71 -5.03 2.54
CA SER A 226 -0.59 -6.49 2.70
C SER A 226 -1.89 -7.25 2.42
N PRO A 227 -2.62 -6.93 1.34
CA PRO A 227 -3.96 -7.45 1.08
C PRO A 227 -3.98 -8.98 0.90
N LEU A 228 -2.88 -9.56 0.43
CA LEU A 228 -2.72 -11.00 0.22
C LEU A 228 -1.91 -11.67 1.34
N GLN A 229 -1.73 -11.02 2.49
CA GLN A 229 -1.00 -11.53 3.66
C GLN A 229 0.33 -12.19 3.27
N GLN A 230 1.18 -11.44 2.57
CA GLN A 230 2.48 -11.89 2.05
C GLN A 230 2.41 -13.13 1.14
N GLY A 231 1.30 -13.33 0.44
CA GLY A 231 1.05 -14.44 -0.47
C GLY A 231 0.27 -15.60 0.14
N LEU A 232 -0.09 -15.54 1.43
CA LEU A 232 -0.89 -16.58 2.09
C LEU A 232 -2.29 -16.70 1.46
N LEU A 233 -2.90 -15.57 1.10
CA LEU A 233 -4.20 -15.50 0.41
C LEU A 233 -4.04 -15.66 -1.12
N THR A 234 -3.25 -16.66 -1.53
CA THR A 234 -3.08 -17.08 -2.93
C THR A 234 -3.08 -18.60 -3.01
N ASN A 235 -3.15 -19.15 -4.20
CA ASN A 235 -3.12 -20.60 -4.42
C ASN A 235 -1.74 -21.23 -4.09
N ARG A 236 -0.74 -20.40 -3.78
CA ARG A 236 0.66 -20.82 -3.62
C ARG A 236 0.89 -21.83 -2.51
N TYR A 237 0.15 -21.71 -1.40
CA TYR A 237 0.35 -22.54 -0.20
C TYR A 237 -0.67 -23.67 -0.03
N LEU A 238 -1.64 -23.83 -0.93
CA LEU A 238 -2.73 -24.81 -0.80
C LEU A 238 -2.26 -26.27 -0.79
N GLN A 239 -1.07 -26.54 -1.38
CA GLN A 239 -0.47 -27.88 -1.47
C GLN A 239 0.80 -28.02 -0.63
N GLY A 240 1.11 -27.04 0.23
CA GLY A 240 2.31 -27.01 1.07
C GLY A 240 3.17 -25.78 0.81
N ILE A 241 4.43 -25.81 1.27
CA ILE A 241 5.37 -24.68 1.18
C ILE A 241 6.27 -24.85 -0.06
N PRO A 242 6.09 -24.04 -1.13
CA PRO A 242 6.97 -24.08 -2.29
C PRO A 242 8.40 -23.63 -1.95
N ALA A 243 9.41 -24.26 -2.56
CA ALA A 243 10.82 -24.00 -2.30
C ALA A 243 11.25 -22.54 -2.56
N ASP A 244 10.58 -21.86 -3.51
CA ASP A 244 10.82 -20.46 -3.89
C ASP A 244 9.93 -19.45 -3.13
N SER A 245 9.23 -19.90 -2.07
CA SER A 245 8.28 -19.08 -1.32
C SER A 245 8.95 -18.24 -0.23
N ARG A 246 8.22 -17.23 0.26
CA ARG A 246 8.65 -16.42 1.41
C ARG A 246 8.76 -17.24 2.70
N MET A 247 7.97 -18.31 2.85
CA MET A 247 8.10 -19.24 3.97
C MET A 247 9.40 -20.04 3.87
N ALA A 248 9.74 -20.56 2.69
CA ALA A 248 10.98 -21.29 2.49
C ALA A 248 12.24 -20.43 2.70
N SER A 249 12.17 -19.14 2.35
CA SER A 249 13.25 -18.17 2.60
C SER A 249 13.29 -17.60 4.03
N GLY A 250 12.34 -17.96 4.91
CA GLY A 250 12.22 -17.42 6.25
C GLY A 250 11.65 -15.98 6.32
N ALA A 251 11.28 -15.38 5.20
CA ALA A 251 10.68 -14.05 5.16
C ALA A 251 9.22 -14.03 5.68
N LEU A 252 8.55 -15.18 5.68
CA LEU A 252 7.26 -15.40 6.34
C LEU A 252 7.41 -16.62 7.26
N ASN A 253 6.99 -16.47 8.52
CA ASN A 253 7.09 -17.55 9.49
C ASN A 253 6.19 -18.75 9.07
N ALA A 254 6.78 -19.92 8.88
CA ALA A 254 6.06 -21.12 8.47
C ALA A 254 5.04 -21.59 9.52
N SER A 255 5.21 -21.23 10.81
CA SER A 255 4.27 -21.59 11.88
C SER A 255 2.87 -21.01 11.73
N VAL A 256 2.67 -20.01 10.86
CA VAL A 256 1.34 -19.46 10.54
C VAL A 256 0.51 -20.41 9.66
N LEU A 257 1.15 -21.37 8.99
CA LEU A 257 0.46 -22.35 8.12
C LEU A 257 0.10 -23.61 8.95
N THR A 258 -0.77 -23.44 9.94
CA THR A 258 -1.35 -24.54 10.70
C THR A 258 -2.34 -25.35 9.85
N ASP A 259 -2.71 -26.57 10.30
CA ASP A 259 -3.74 -27.37 9.63
C ASP A 259 -5.07 -26.61 9.53
N ALA A 260 -5.45 -25.87 10.58
CA ALA A 260 -6.66 -25.04 10.58
C ALA A 260 -6.57 -23.91 9.53
N MET A 261 -5.42 -23.23 9.45
CA MET A 261 -5.19 -22.21 8.43
C MET A 261 -5.25 -22.80 7.03
N LEU A 262 -4.61 -23.96 6.81
CA LEU A 262 -4.60 -24.62 5.50
C LEU A 262 -6.02 -25.07 5.09
N ALA A 263 -6.81 -25.59 6.03
CA ALA A 263 -8.22 -25.94 5.79
C ALA A 263 -9.04 -24.69 5.41
N ALA A 264 -8.85 -23.58 6.12
CA ALA A 264 -9.51 -22.32 5.79
C ALA A 264 -9.12 -21.79 4.41
N LEU A 265 -7.82 -21.79 4.06
CA LEU A 265 -7.36 -21.36 2.74
C LEU A 265 -7.96 -22.21 1.61
N ARG A 266 -8.07 -23.53 1.80
CA ARG A 266 -8.73 -24.42 0.82
C ARG A 266 -10.22 -24.14 0.70
N GLY A 267 -10.90 -23.87 1.82
CA GLY A 267 -12.29 -23.45 1.82
C GLY A 267 -12.51 -22.12 1.09
N LEU A 268 -11.67 -21.11 1.38
CA LEU A 268 -11.68 -19.83 0.70
C LEU A 268 -11.41 -19.96 -0.82
N ASP A 269 -10.48 -20.83 -1.23
CA ASP A 269 -10.22 -21.11 -2.64
C ASP A 269 -11.45 -21.75 -3.32
N ALA A 270 -12.18 -22.63 -2.62
CA ALA A 270 -13.42 -23.19 -3.13
C ALA A 270 -14.52 -22.13 -3.33
N VAL A 271 -14.65 -21.16 -2.39
CA VAL A 271 -15.55 -20.01 -2.57
C VAL A 271 -15.12 -19.19 -3.79
N ALA A 272 -13.83 -18.85 -3.89
CA ALA A 272 -13.29 -18.06 -5.00
C ALA A 272 -13.58 -18.72 -6.36
N ARG A 273 -13.38 -20.04 -6.49
CA ARG A 273 -13.65 -20.77 -7.73
C ARG A 273 -15.11 -20.74 -8.14
N ARG A 274 -16.06 -20.83 -7.18
CA ARG A 274 -17.49 -20.68 -7.48
C ARG A 274 -17.83 -19.30 -8.02
N ARG A 275 -17.08 -18.28 -7.62
CA ARG A 275 -17.20 -16.90 -8.10
C ARG A 275 -16.49 -16.67 -9.46
N GLY A 276 -15.83 -17.69 -10.02
CA GLY A 276 -14.98 -17.56 -11.21
C GLY A 276 -13.69 -16.76 -10.96
N GLN A 277 -13.23 -16.66 -9.72
CA GLN A 277 -12.05 -15.93 -9.30
C GLN A 277 -10.98 -16.87 -8.73
N SER A 278 -9.72 -16.46 -8.79
CA SER A 278 -8.68 -17.04 -7.95
C SER A 278 -8.84 -16.57 -6.50
N LEU A 279 -8.19 -17.26 -5.55
CA LEU A 279 -8.19 -16.85 -4.14
C LEU A 279 -7.63 -15.41 -3.98
N ALA A 280 -6.60 -15.05 -4.75
CA ALA A 280 -6.04 -13.69 -4.72
C ALA A 280 -7.04 -12.64 -5.23
N GLU A 281 -7.68 -12.89 -6.37
CA GLU A 281 -8.70 -11.99 -6.92
C GLU A 281 -9.86 -11.80 -5.94
N MET A 282 -10.38 -12.90 -5.35
CA MET A 282 -11.45 -12.82 -4.34
C MET A 282 -11.00 -12.05 -3.09
N ALA A 283 -9.78 -12.27 -2.60
CA ALA A 283 -9.27 -11.56 -1.43
C ALA A 283 -9.16 -10.04 -1.66
N LEU A 284 -8.73 -9.62 -2.85
CA LEU A 284 -8.69 -8.22 -3.25
C LEU A 284 -10.12 -7.65 -3.44
N ALA A 285 -11.01 -8.40 -4.11
CA ALA A 285 -12.41 -8.03 -4.29
C ALA A 285 -13.14 -7.87 -2.95
N TRP A 286 -12.84 -8.74 -1.97
CA TRP A 286 -13.41 -8.67 -0.63
C TRP A 286 -13.05 -7.36 0.08
N LEU A 287 -11.83 -6.88 -0.06
CA LEU A 287 -11.42 -5.56 0.46
C LEU A 287 -12.15 -4.43 -0.27
N LEU A 288 -12.21 -4.51 -1.59
CA LEU A 288 -12.82 -3.49 -2.42
C LEU A 288 -14.34 -3.45 -2.37
N ARG A 289 -15.03 -4.48 -1.83
CA ARG A 289 -16.47 -4.42 -1.58
C ARG A 289 -16.85 -3.39 -0.53
N ASP A 290 -15.93 -3.08 0.38
CA ASP A 290 -16.14 -2.10 1.44
C ASP A 290 -15.87 -0.69 0.91
N GLU A 291 -16.88 0.15 0.89
CA GLU A 291 -16.78 1.54 0.41
C GLU A 291 -15.86 2.41 1.28
N ARG A 292 -15.56 1.98 2.53
CA ARG A 292 -14.61 2.66 3.40
C ARG A 292 -13.16 2.49 2.93
N VAL A 293 -12.87 1.45 2.14
CA VAL A 293 -11.55 1.19 1.56
C VAL A 293 -11.42 1.98 0.25
N THR A 294 -10.59 3.00 0.26
CA THR A 294 -10.34 3.85 -0.91
C THR A 294 -9.51 3.13 -1.97
N SER A 295 -8.44 2.47 -1.55
CA SER A 295 -7.54 1.77 -2.45
C SER A 295 -6.85 0.59 -1.73
N VAL A 296 -6.43 -0.40 -2.50
CA VAL A 296 -5.69 -1.56 -2.00
C VAL A 296 -4.30 -1.56 -2.63
N ILE A 297 -3.26 -1.49 -1.80
CA ILE A 297 -1.87 -1.54 -2.28
C ILE A 297 -1.48 -2.99 -2.53
N ILE A 298 -1.30 -3.33 -3.80
CA ILE A 298 -0.81 -4.63 -4.23
C ILE A 298 0.71 -4.60 -4.43
N GLY A 299 1.37 -5.68 -4.03
CA GLY A 299 2.75 -5.98 -4.40
C GLY A 299 2.75 -7.02 -5.52
N ALA A 300 3.65 -6.89 -6.47
CA ALA A 300 3.84 -7.87 -7.53
C ALA A 300 5.33 -8.20 -7.74
N SER A 301 5.63 -9.40 -8.19
CA SER A 301 6.97 -9.84 -8.58
C SER A 301 7.15 -9.98 -10.09
N SER A 302 6.06 -9.83 -10.85
CA SER A 302 6.04 -9.90 -12.31
C SER A 302 4.82 -9.18 -12.88
N VAL A 303 4.88 -8.85 -14.18
CA VAL A 303 3.74 -8.31 -14.94
C VAL A 303 2.54 -9.26 -14.91
N ALA A 304 2.79 -10.58 -15.01
CA ALA A 304 1.71 -11.57 -14.96
C ALA A 304 0.92 -11.51 -13.63
N GLN A 305 1.60 -11.34 -12.50
CA GLN A 305 0.90 -11.14 -11.21
C GLN A 305 0.09 -9.84 -11.16
N LEU A 306 0.59 -8.76 -11.77
CA LEU A 306 -0.20 -7.52 -11.88
C LEU A 306 -1.46 -7.76 -12.71
N GLN A 307 -1.31 -8.42 -13.85
CA GLN A 307 -2.42 -8.76 -14.74
C GLN A 307 -3.51 -9.59 -14.01
N ASP A 308 -3.11 -10.58 -13.22
CA ASP A 308 -4.05 -11.38 -12.45
C ASP A 308 -4.72 -10.56 -11.34
N ASN A 309 -3.95 -9.73 -10.62
CA ASN A 309 -4.52 -8.87 -9.56
C ASN A 309 -5.55 -7.86 -10.09
N LEU A 310 -5.36 -7.34 -11.30
CA LEU A 310 -6.29 -6.38 -11.92
C LEU A 310 -7.69 -6.98 -12.13
N LYS A 311 -7.79 -8.28 -12.43
CA LYS A 311 -9.07 -9.01 -12.60
C LYS A 311 -9.94 -8.98 -11.35
N ALA A 312 -9.36 -8.72 -10.17
CA ALA A 312 -10.13 -8.60 -8.93
C ALA A 312 -11.24 -7.54 -9.01
N THR A 313 -11.06 -6.51 -9.85
CA THR A 313 -12.05 -5.43 -10.02
C THR A 313 -13.23 -5.78 -10.92
N GLU A 314 -13.18 -6.91 -11.61
CA GLU A 314 -14.24 -7.35 -12.53
C GLU A 314 -15.47 -7.92 -11.80
N ASN A 315 -15.29 -8.45 -10.57
CA ASN A 315 -16.38 -9.01 -9.75
C ASN A 315 -16.21 -8.64 -8.27
N LEU A 316 -16.79 -7.50 -7.88
CA LEU A 316 -16.76 -6.98 -6.51
C LEU A 316 -18.02 -7.35 -5.69
N ALA A 317 -19.06 -7.87 -6.33
CA ALA A 317 -20.30 -8.23 -5.65
C ALA A 317 -20.13 -9.55 -4.89
N PHE A 318 -20.58 -9.59 -3.65
CA PHE A 318 -20.65 -10.79 -2.82
C PHE A 318 -22.11 -11.02 -2.39
N SER A 319 -22.56 -12.28 -2.43
CA SER A 319 -23.83 -12.61 -1.79
C SER A 319 -23.66 -12.70 -0.27
N GLU A 320 -24.79 -12.62 0.44
CA GLU A 320 -24.79 -12.76 1.90
C GLU A 320 -24.29 -14.16 2.33
N GLU A 321 -24.65 -15.20 1.57
CA GLU A 321 -24.20 -16.58 1.82
C GLU A 321 -22.70 -16.73 1.64
N GLU A 322 -22.10 -16.09 0.62
CA GLU A 322 -20.66 -16.09 0.40
C GLU A 322 -19.92 -15.41 1.56
N LEU A 323 -20.40 -14.25 2.02
CA LEU A 323 -19.83 -13.55 3.16
C LEU A 323 -19.90 -14.37 4.45
N GLN A 324 -21.06 -14.98 4.73
CA GLN A 324 -21.23 -15.85 5.90
C GLN A 324 -20.33 -17.10 5.82
N GLU A 325 -20.15 -17.68 4.64
CA GLU A 325 -19.24 -18.81 4.46
C GLU A 325 -17.78 -18.40 4.72
N ILE A 326 -17.35 -17.23 4.18
CA ILE A 326 -16.04 -16.67 4.43
C ILE A 326 -15.79 -16.44 5.94
N GLU A 327 -16.79 -15.88 6.65
CA GLU A 327 -16.66 -15.68 8.11
C GLU A 327 -16.50 -17.01 8.85
N ARG A 328 -17.33 -18.01 8.59
CA ARG A 328 -17.24 -19.34 9.21
C ARG A 328 -15.89 -20.01 8.97
N LEU A 329 -15.32 -19.89 7.76
CA LEU A 329 -14.02 -20.45 7.42
C LEU A 329 -12.88 -19.81 8.22
N LEU A 330 -13.08 -18.61 8.75
CA LEU A 330 -12.09 -17.82 9.46
C LEU A 330 -12.34 -17.76 11.00
N GLU A 331 -13.36 -18.42 11.53
CA GLU A 331 -13.69 -18.43 12.97
C GLU A 331 -12.58 -18.97 13.88
N PHE A 332 -11.70 -19.83 13.39
CA PHE A 332 -10.56 -20.37 14.15
C PHE A 332 -9.54 -19.31 14.61
N ARG A 333 -9.69 -18.06 14.19
CA ARG A 333 -8.81 -16.92 14.56
C ARG A 333 -9.23 -16.23 15.86
N ASN A 334 -10.44 -16.50 16.33
CA ASN A 334 -11.04 -15.88 17.52
C ASN A 334 -10.63 -16.61 18.80
#